data_22672dad8aa5836a4859f7972b843498
#
_entry.id   22672dad8aa5836a4859f7972b843498
#
_cell.length_a   1.000
_cell.length_b   1.000
_cell.length_c   1.000
_cell.angle_alpha   90.00
_cell.angle_beta   90.00
_cell.angle_gamma   90.00
#
_symmetry.space_group_name_H-M   'P 1'
#
loop_
_entity.id
_entity.type
_entity.pdbx_description
1 polymer ?
#
loop_
_entity_poly.entity_id
_entity_poly.type
_entity_poly.pdbx_seq_one_letter_code
_entity_poly.pdbx_strand_id
1 'polypeptide(L)'
;MKLDVFADVVFDELPLRQKTVVNYKSAYRNHLQIPIGGLDLSEIKRQDIQRIIRPMPPQIGATTLAVMKTIYREAIEREIVDSSPVHGIKTPKAMVEPRNFLTYEEICDRDWGKYKTWIHFLALHGLRWGEAVALTEQDVRNGRVYINKSMHGPTKSRAGIRTVPLVSEFRPFPATPKGVRRKCHEHEITIHSLRHTYAYLLKSQGVHVTTAQKLLGHADPRVTLGIYTQFRDEEIEQTGNILSMYKQSLMDASIPKTAIQTSIQMAI
;
A
#
# COMPACT_ATOMS: atom_id res chain seq x y z
N MET A 1 -1.01 -22.31 31.61
CA MET A 1 -2.10 -21.36 31.16
C MET A 1 -2.49 -21.68 29.73
N LYS A 2 -3.81 -21.86 29.48
CA LYS A 2 -4.30 -22.17 28.12
C LYS A 2 -4.14 -20.99 27.16
N LEU A 3 -3.84 -21.29 25.89
CA LEU A 3 -3.63 -20.27 24.87
C LEU A 3 -4.88 -19.39 24.65
N ASP A 4 -6.09 -19.95 24.64
CA ASP A 4 -7.34 -19.18 24.47
C ASP A 4 -7.48 -18.12 25.55
N VAL A 5 -7.30 -18.50 26.81
CA VAL A 5 -7.45 -17.59 27.98
C VAL A 5 -6.41 -16.48 27.91
N PHE A 6 -5.17 -16.81 27.57
CA PHE A 6 -4.10 -15.83 27.53
C PHE A 6 -4.19 -14.93 26.28
N ALA A 7 -4.64 -15.44 25.14
CA ALA A 7 -4.83 -14.65 23.93
C ALA A 7 -5.90 -13.55 24.12
N ASP A 8 -6.98 -13.84 24.83
CA ASP A 8 -8.00 -12.82 25.14
C ASP A 8 -7.43 -11.71 26.01
N VAL A 9 -6.67 -12.05 27.06
CA VAL A 9 -5.98 -11.06 27.91
C VAL A 9 -5.02 -10.19 27.08
N VAL A 10 -4.21 -10.82 26.25
CA VAL A 10 -3.27 -10.10 25.38
C VAL A 10 -3.99 -9.14 24.43
N PHE A 11 -5.08 -9.56 23.80
CA PHE A 11 -5.81 -8.71 22.87
C PHE A 11 -6.54 -7.54 23.52
N ASP A 12 -6.90 -7.66 24.78
CA ASP A 12 -7.61 -6.61 25.52
C ASP A 12 -6.64 -5.59 26.17
N GLU A 13 -5.46 -6.02 26.55
CA GLU A 13 -4.48 -5.18 27.27
C GLU A 13 -3.43 -4.52 26.36
N LEU A 14 -3.14 -5.10 25.18
CA LEU A 14 -2.11 -4.55 24.33
C LEU A 14 -2.47 -3.17 23.76
N PRO A 15 -1.54 -2.19 23.81
CA PRO A 15 -1.74 -0.84 23.28
C PRO A 15 -1.65 -0.83 21.74
N LEU A 16 -2.42 -1.70 21.11
CA LEU A 16 -2.51 -1.80 19.66
C LEU A 16 -3.66 -0.94 19.12
N ARG A 17 -3.52 -0.48 17.87
CA ARG A 17 -4.64 0.20 17.21
C ARG A 17 -5.81 -0.75 17.08
N GLN A 18 -7.02 -0.26 17.33
CA GLN A 18 -8.28 -1.03 17.30
C GLN A 18 -8.39 -1.94 16.06
N LYS A 19 -8.03 -1.44 14.88
CA LYS A 19 -8.05 -2.24 13.65
C LYS A 19 -7.05 -3.40 13.66
N THR A 20 -5.91 -3.24 14.30
CA THR A 20 -4.90 -4.31 14.45
C THR A 20 -5.43 -5.38 15.39
N VAL A 21 -6.05 -5.00 16.51
CA VAL A 21 -6.71 -5.91 17.45
C VAL A 21 -7.80 -6.72 16.74
N VAL A 22 -8.68 -6.07 15.99
CA VAL A 22 -9.74 -6.75 15.21
C VAL A 22 -9.15 -7.76 14.23
N ASN A 23 -8.10 -7.40 13.51
CA ASN A 23 -7.42 -8.31 12.57
C ASN A 23 -6.75 -9.49 13.30
N TYR A 24 -6.14 -9.23 14.44
CA TYR A 24 -5.48 -10.27 15.25
C TYR A 24 -6.51 -11.23 15.85
N LYS A 25 -7.57 -10.70 16.45
CA LYS A 25 -8.70 -11.53 16.96
C LYS A 25 -9.29 -12.39 15.84
N SER A 26 -9.48 -11.82 14.64
CA SER A 26 -9.99 -12.56 13.49
C SER A 26 -9.02 -13.67 13.03
N ALA A 27 -7.73 -13.38 12.90
CA ALA A 27 -6.74 -14.38 12.51
C ALA A 27 -6.61 -15.50 13.57
N TYR A 28 -6.67 -15.15 14.85
CA TYR A 28 -6.66 -16.11 15.95
C TYR A 28 -7.85 -17.06 15.88
N ARG A 29 -9.07 -16.50 15.86
CA ARG A 29 -10.32 -17.28 15.82
C ARG A 29 -10.40 -18.21 14.62
N ASN A 30 -10.01 -17.71 13.45
CA ASN A 30 -10.14 -18.46 12.20
C ASN A 30 -9.08 -19.56 12.03
N HIS A 31 -7.91 -19.41 12.66
CA HIS A 31 -6.77 -20.26 12.32
C HIS A 31 -6.08 -20.94 13.51
N LEU A 32 -6.18 -20.40 14.71
CA LEU A 32 -5.44 -20.89 15.88
C LEU A 32 -6.34 -21.45 16.96
N GLN A 33 -7.52 -20.90 17.17
CA GLN A 33 -8.39 -21.24 18.27
C GLN A 33 -8.76 -22.72 18.29
N ILE A 34 -9.30 -23.23 17.17
CA ILE A 34 -9.73 -24.63 17.10
C ILE A 34 -8.54 -25.60 17.23
N PRO A 35 -7.44 -25.45 16.48
CA PRO A 35 -6.38 -26.47 16.50
C PRO A 35 -5.52 -26.48 17.76
N ILE A 36 -5.29 -25.33 18.41
CA ILE A 36 -4.34 -25.24 19.54
C ILE A 36 -4.82 -24.37 20.71
N GLY A 37 -5.97 -23.71 20.64
CA GLY A 37 -6.45 -22.80 21.69
C GLY A 37 -6.62 -23.44 23.05
N GLY A 38 -7.03 -24.72 23.08
CA GLY A 38 -7.20 -25.49 24.30
C GLY A 38 -5.91 -26.03 24.93
N LEU A 39 -4.75 -25.89 24.26
CA LEU A 39 -3.45 -26.37 24.78
C LEU A 39 -2.85 -25.35 25.74
N ASP A 40 -2.01 -25.82 26.66
CA ASP A 40 -1.19 -24.96 27.47
C ASP A 40 -0.05 -24.33 26.64
N LEU A 41 0.29 -23.08 26.92
CA LEU A 41 1.34 -22.34 26.21
C LEU A 41 2.69 -23.08 26.21
N SER A 42 3.02 -23.77 27.32
CA SER A 42 4.25 -24.56 27.46
C SER A 42 4.23 -25.88 26.64
N GLU A 43 3.06 -26.35 26.26
CA GLU A 43 2.91 -27.63 25.52
C GLU A 43 2.93 -27.43 24.00
N ILE A 44 2.63 -26.20 23.52
CA ILE A 44 2.60 -25.89 22.09
C ILE A 44 4.01 -25.96 21.50
N LYS A 45 4.20 -26.85 20.54
CA LYS A 45 5.49 -27.07 19.89
C LYS A 45 5.57 -26.32 18.55
N ARG A 46 6.79 -26.06 18.11
CA ARG A 46 7.04 -25.47 16.79
C ARG A 46 6.32 -26.21 15.66
N GLN A 47 6.29 -27.55 15.73
CA GLN A 47 5.65 -28.38 14.71
C GLN A 47 4.14 -28.14 14.60
N ASP A 48 3.46 -27.84 15.69
CA ASP A 48 2.02 -27.57 15.70
C ASP A 48 1.73 -26.26 14.95
N ILE A 49 2.52 -25.24 15.22
CA ILE A 49 2.40 -23.95 14.54
C ILE A 49 2.76 -24.07 13.05
N GLN A 50 3.83 -24.82 12.72
CA GLN A 50 4.22 -25.05 11.33
C GLN A 50 3.16 -25.80 10.55
N ARG A 51 2.52 -26.81 11.15
CA ARG A 51 1.42 -27.57 10.54
C ARG A 51 0.23 -26.69 10.19
N ILE A 52 -0.09 -25.71 11.05
CA ILE A 52 -1.16 -24.75 10.82
C ILE A 52 -0.80 -23.76 9.71
N ILE A 53 0.42 -23.19 9.76
CA ILE A 53 0.79 -22.07 8.87
C ILE A 53 1.20 -22.55 7.47
N ARG A 54 1.83 -23.71 7.35
CA ARG A 54 2.40 -24.21 6.09
C ARG A 54 1.40 -24.31 4.93
N PRO A 55 0.14 -24.77 5.12
CA PRO A 55 -0.85 -24.82 4.04
C PRO A 55 -1.51 -23.47 3.73
N MET A 56 -1.24 -22.41 4.51
CA MET A 56 -1.90 -21.12 4.33
C MET A 56 -1.31 -20.33 3.18
N PRO A 57 -2.14 -19.49 2.51
CA PRO A 57 -1.62 -18.43 1.63
C PRO A 57 -0.60 -17.57 2.40
N PRO A 58 0.51 -17.13 1.76
CA PRO A 58 1.62 -16.46 2.43
C PRO A 58 1.21 -15.26 3.30
N GLN A 59 0.26 -14.47 2.83
CA GLN A 59 -0.22 -13.28 3.55
C GLN A 59 -0.98 -13.65 4.84
N ILE A 60 -1.82 -14.68 4.77
CA ILE A 60 -2.59 -15.19 5.91
C ILE A 60 -1.64 -15.84 6.91
N GLY A 61 -0.72 -16.69 6.44
CA GLY A 61 0.29 -17.33 7.28
C GLY A 61 1.18 -16.32 8.00
N ALA A 62 1.60 -15.24 7.31
CA ALA A 62 2.37 -14.17 7.92
C ALA A 62 1.61 -13.44 9.04
N THR A 63 0.32 -13.16 8.83
CA THR A 63 -0.54 -12.53 9.85
C THR A 63 -0.75 -13.47 11.03
N THR A 64 -1.05 -14.74 10.79
CA THR A 64 -1.25 -15.77 11.83
C THR A 64 0.03 -15.96 12.66
N LEU A 65 1.20 -15.99 12.00
CA LEU A 65 2.48 -16.06 12.71
C LEU A 65 2.75 -14.79 13.54
N ALA A 66 2.37 -13.61 13.05
CA ALA A 66 2.51 -12.36 13.78
C ALA A 66 1.67 -12.35 15.07
N VAL A 67 0.45 -12.91 15.02
CA VAL A 67 -0.39 -13.09 16.21
C VAL A 67 0.30 -13.97 17.25
N MET A 68 0.80 -15.15 16.85
CA MET A 68 1.51 -16.05 17.75
C MET A 68 2.78 -15.42 18.33
N LYS A 69 3.55 -14.68 17.51
CA LYS A 69 4.72 -13.94 17.99
C LYS A 69 4.36 -12.91 19.05
N THR A 70 3.24 -12.22 18.87
CA THR A 70 2.76 -11.22 19.83
C THR A 70 2.35 -11.89 21.14
N ILE A 71 1.58 -12.98 21.09
CA ILE A 71 1.15 -13.73 22.27
C ILE A 71 2.35 -14.28 23.05
N TYR A 72 3.29 -14.93 22.37
CA TYR A 72 4.46 -15.49 23.06
C TYR A 72 5.45 -14.44 23.57
N ARG A 73 5.56 -13.29 22.93
CA ARG A 73 6.34 -12.19 23.50
C ARG A 73 5.77 -11.75 24.85
N GLU A 74 4.46 -11.53 24.91
CA GLU A 74 3.77 -11.17 26.16
C GLU A 74 3.87 -12.30 27.22
N ALA A 75 3.79 -13.57 26.78
CA ALA A 75 3.90 -14.70 27.69
C ALA A 75 5.30 -14.81 28.31
N ILE A 76 6.36 -14.47 27.56
CA ILE A 76 7.74 -14.40 28.06
C ILE A 76 7.91 -13.19 28.98
N GLU A 77 7.42 -12.00 28.59
CA GLU A 77 7.50 -10.78 29.40
C GLU A 77 6.78 -10.92 30.74
N ARG A 78 5.75 -11.79 30.83
CA ARG A 78 5.01 -12.09 32.05
C ARG A 78 5.48 -13.37 32.76
N GLU A 79 6.60 -13.91 32.35
CA GLU A 79 7.22 -15.12 32.97
C GLU A 79 6.32 -16.35 32.99
N ILE A 80 5.36 -16.44 32.02
CA ILE A 80 4.45 -17.59 31.88
C ILE A 80 5.14 -18.75 31.18
N VAL A 81 6.05 -18.45 30.25
CA VAL A 81 6.91 -19.39 29.55
C VAL A 81 8.31 -18.82 29.36
N ASP A 82 9.31 -19.71 29.36
CA ASP A 82 10.72 -19.30 29.23
C ASP A 82 11.16 -19.06 27.80
N SER A 83 10.44 -19.60 26.82
CA SER A 83 10.83 -19.53 25.42
C SER A 83 9.63 -19.57 24.47
N SER A 84 9.87 -19.15 23.24
CA SER A 84 8.85 -19.10 22.21
C SER A 84 9.02 -20.18 21.14
N PRO A 85 8.02 -21.03 20.89
CA PRO A 85 8.06 -22.03 19.81
C PRO A 85 8.01 -21.41 18.40
N VAL A 86 7.68 -20.11 18.29
CA VAL A 86 7.59 -19.42 16.99
C VAL A 86 8.94 -18.89 16.50
N HIS A 87 9.99 -18.96 17.32
CA HIS A 87 11.31 -18.48 16.92
C HIS A 87 11.82 -19.22 15.68
N GLY A 88 12.28 -18.47 14.66
CA GLY A 88 12.82 -19.05 13.43
C GLY A 88 11.80 -19.65 12.45
N ILE A 89 10.50 -19.61 12.74
CA ILE A 89 9.48 -20.01 11.76
C ILE A 89 9.44 -18.96 10.64
N LYS A 90 9.62 -19.41 9.39
CA LYS A 90 9.51 -18.58 8.18
C LYS A 90 8.19 -18.89 7.49
N THR A 91 7.48 -17.88 7.07
CA THR A 91 6.35 -18.02 6.13
C THR A 91 6.87 -18.02 4.70
N PRO A 92 6.22 -18.71 3.77
CA PRO A 92 6.52 -18.57 2.36
C PRO A 92 6.45 -17.11 1.96
N LYS A 93 7.40 -16.65 1.14
CA LYS A 93 7.32 -15.31 0.57
C LYS A 93 6.21 -15.30 -0.49
N ALA A 94 5.30 -14.32 -0.40
CA ALA A 94 4.39 -14.08 -1.51
C ALA A 94 5.22 -13.62 -2.71
N MET A 95 5.02 -14.23 -3.87
CA MET A 95 5.41 -13.61 -5.12
C MET A 95 4.55 -12.35 -5.24
N VAL A 96 5.20 -11.20 -5.27
CA VAL A 96 4.52 -9.92 -5.49
C VAL A 96 4.31 -9.80 -6.99
N GLU A 97 3.17 -10.22 -7.47
CA GLU A 97 2.79 -9.90 -8.84
C GLU A 97 2.60 -8.38 -8.99
N PRO A 98 3.02 -7.80 -10.12
CA PRO A 98 2.74 -6.41 -10.41
C PRO A 98 1.24 -6.16 -10.30
N ARG A 99 0.85 -5.17 -9.48
CA ARG A 99 -0.57 -4.84 -9.35
C ARG A 99 -1.06 -4.19 -10.62
N ASN A 100 -2.16 -4.71 -11.16
CA ASN A 100 -2.83 -4.10 -12.29
C ASN A 100 -3.31 -2.69 -11.93
N PHE A 101 -2.97 -1.71 -12.74
CA PHE A 101 -3.43 -0.33 -12.65
C PHE A 101 -3.63 0.24 -14.05
N LEU A 102 -4.41 1.28 -14.17
CA LEU A 102 -4.67 2.01 -15.40
C LEU A 102 -3.85 3.29 -15.43
N THR A 103 -3.39 3.71 -16.60
CA THR A 103 -2.90 5.08 -16.79
C THR A 103 -4.03 6.08 -16.60
N TYR A 104 -3.71 7.37 -16.49
CA TYR A 104 -4.76 8.37 -16.35
C TYR A 104 -5.58 8.54 -17.63
N GLU A 105 -4.95 8.37 -18.77
CA GLU A 105 -5.58 8.34 -20.10
C GLU A 105 -6.60 7.19 -20.18
N GLU A 106 -6.21 5.98 -19.81
CA GLU A 106 -7.12 4.82 -19.76
C GLU A 106 -8.28 5.01 -18.76
N ILE A 107 -8.07 5.79 -17.67
CA ILE A 107 -9.15 6.17 -16.76
C ILE A 107 -10.12 7.14 -17.43
N CYS A 108 -9.61 8.09 -18.22
CA CYS A 108 -10.45 9.06 -18.94
C CYS A 108 -11.35 8.39 -19.98
N ASP A 109 -10.85 7.35 -20.64
CA ASP A 109 -11.56 6.63 -21.72
C ASP A 109 -12.65 5.67 -21.23
N ARG A 110 -12.78 5.47 -19.90
CA ARG A 110 -13.72 4.51 -19.32
C ARG A 110 -14.95 5.18 -18.71
N ASP A 111 -16.08 4.48 -18.79
CA ASP A 111 -17.31 4.92 -18.12
C ASP A 111 -17.31 4.53 -16.64
N TRP A 112 -17.23 5.53 -15.79
CA TRP A 112 -17.29 5.40 -14.34
C TRP A 112 -18.67 5.73 -13.77
N GLY A 113 -19.63 6.14 -14.60
CA GLY A 113 -20.97 6.56 -14.21
C GLY A 113 -20.92 7.62 -13.09
N LYS A 114 -21.81 7.52 -12.12
CA LYS A 114 -21.87 8.45 -10.98
C LYS A 114 -20.63 8.48 -10.08
N TYR A 115 -19.69 7.55 -10.25
CA TYR A 115 -18.46 7.46 -9.46
C TYR A 115 -17.28 8.21 -10.08
N LYS A 116 -17.46 8.79 -11.28
CA LYS A 116 -16.41 9.46 -12.06
C LYS A 116 -15.62 10.48 -11.23
N THR A 117 -16.27 11.41 -10.58
CA THR A 117 -15.60 12.47 -9.79
C THR A 117 -14.65 11.89 -8.72
N TRP A 118 -15.09 10.89 -7.95
CA TRP A 118 -14.26 10.29 -6.91
C TRP A 118 -13.09 9.47 -7.45
N ILE A 119 -13.31 8.75 -8.57
CA ILE A 119 -12.27 7.95 -9.21
C ILE A 119 -11.19 8.85 -9.80
N HIS A 120 -11.57 9.88 -10.54
CA HIS A 120 -10.61 10.86 -11.07
C HIS A 120 -9.89 11.61 -9.94
N PHE A 121 -10.59 11.99 -8.88
CA PHE A 121 -9.96 12.63 -7.74
C PHE A 121 -8.88 11.73 -7.11
N LEU A 122 -9.17 10.45 -6.89
CA LEU A 122 -8.19 9.51 -6.33
C LEU A 122 -7.00 9.28 -7.27
N ALA A 123 -7.24 9.19 -8.58
CA ALA A 123 -6.21 9.00 -9.59
C ALA A 123 -5.30 10.22 -9.78
N LEU A 124 -5.79 11.43 -9.53
CA LEU A 124 -5.04 12.68 -9.69
C LEU A 124 -4.38 13.20 -8.41
N HIS A 125 -4.75 12.68 -7.23
CA HIS A 125 -4.23 13.16 -5.95
C HIS A 125 -3.58 12.07 -5.11
N GLY A 126 -3.71 10.79 -5.49
CA GLY A 126 -3.01 9.67 -4.87
C GLY A 126 -3.37 9.40 -3.40
N LEU A 127 -4.55 9.79 -2.94
CA LEU A 127 -4.99 9.57 -1.57
C LEU A 127 -5.31 8.10 -1.31
N ARG A 128 -5.10 7.66 -0.05
CA ARG A 128 -5.70 6.41 0.40
C ARG A 128 -7.20 6.63 0.62
N TRP A 129 -8.00 5.58 0.43
CA TRP A 129 -9.46 5.68 0.64
C TRP A 129 -9.82 6.31 2.00
N GLY A 130 -9.20 5.84 3.08
CA GLY A 130 -9.48 6.37 4.42
C GLY A 130 -9.07 7.83 4.62
N GLU A 131 -8.09 8.34 3.88
CA GLU A 131 -7.71 9.76 3.84
C GLU A 131 -8.77 10.55 3.09
N ALA A 132 -9.19 10.08 1.92
CA ALA A 132 -10.18 10.73 1.07
C ALA A 132 -11.55 10.87 1.76
N VAL A 133 -12.01 9.82 2.44
CA VAL A 133 -13.27 9.84 3.22
C VAL A 133 -13.23 10.84 4.38
N ALA A 134 -12.05 11.10 4.95
CA ALA A 134 -11.89 12.03 6.06
C ALA A 134 -11.79 13.50 5.63
N LEU A 135 -11.64 13.77 4.31
CA LEU A 135 -11.59 15.13 3.81
C LEU A 135 -12.95 15.84 3.92
N THR A 136 -12.87 17.09 4.30
CA THR A 136 -13.96 18.06 4.28
C THR A 136 -13.62 19.22 3.34
N GLU A 137 -14.56 20.07 3.04
CA GLU A 137 -14.34 21.29 2.23
C GLU A 137 -13.28 22.20 2.85
N GLN A 138 -13.17 22.21 4.19
CA GLN A 138 -12.13 22.98 4.89
C GLN A 138 -10.71 22.48 4.64
N ASP A 139 -10.57 21.21 4.30
CA ASP A 139 -9.26 20.59 3.97
C ASP A 139 -8.84 20.87 2.52
N VAL A 140 -9.74 21.47 1.71
CA VAL A 140 -9.51 21.78 0.29
C VAL A 140 -9.60 23.29 0.09
N ARG A 141 -8.45 23.95 0.06
CA ARG A 141 -8.36 25.41 -0.03
C ARG A 141 -7.06 25.87 -0.69
N ASN A 142 -7.07 27.08 -1.22
CA ASN A 142 -5.88 27.70 -1.83
C ASN A 142 -5.20 26.83 -2.90
N GLY A 143 -5.99 26.11 -3.72
CA GLY A 143 -5.46 25.22 -4.75
C GLY A 143 -4.73 23.98 -4.20
N ARG A 144 -5.03 23.58 -2.97
CA ARG A 144 -4.35 22.47 -2.29
C ARG A 144 -5.31 21.61 -1.49
N VAL A 145 -4.95 20.33 -1.35
CA VAL A 145 -5.62 19.36 -0.46
C VAL A 145 -4.70 19.09 0.73
N TYR A 146 -5.18 19.33 1.94
CA TYR A 146 -4.45 19.15 3.19
C TYR A 146 -4.84 17.81 3.82
N ILE A 147 -3.90 16.88 3.91
CA ILE A 147 -4.12 15.52 4.40
C ILE A 147 -3.42 15.38 5.76
N ASN A 148 -4.20 15.31 6.84
CA ASN A 148 -3.68 15.18 8.21
C ASN A 148 -4.40 14.10 9.03
N LYS A 149 -5.47 13.51 8.48
CA LYS A 149 -6.36 12.55 9.15
C LYS A 149 -6.80 11.44 8.20
N SER A 150 -7.39 10.41 8.75
CA SER A 150 -8.07 9.36 8.02
C SER A 150 -9.37 8.97 8.76
N MET A 151 -10.24 8.22 8.12
CA MET A 151 -11.49 7.72 8.74
C MET A 151 -11.28 6.90 10.04
N HIS A 152 -10.02 6.55 10.36
CA HIS A 152 -9.64 5.81 11.56
C HIS A 152 -8.83 6.66 12.54
N GLY A 153 -8.97 8.00 12.47
CA GLY A 153 -8.22 8.95 13.29
C GLY A 153 -6.95 9.50 12.60
N PRO A 154 -5.97 9.98 13.36
CA PRO A 154 -4.74 10.57 12.81
C PRO A 154 -4.00 9.63 11.87
N THR A 155 -3.22 10.20 10.95
CA THR A 155 -2.39 9.41 10.03
C THR A 155 -1.44 8.48 10.79
N LYS A 156 -1.12 7.31 10.22
CA LYS A 156 -0.27 6.29 10.88
C LYS A 156 1.16 6.73 11.12
N SER A 157 1.64 7.69 10.34
CA SER A 157 3.02 8.19 10.40
C SER A 157 3.04 9.68 10.10
N ARG A 158 4.11 10.35 10.52
CA ARG A 158 4.36 11.77 10.22
C ARG A 158 4.39 12.04 8.70
N ALA A 159 4.89 11.10 7.92
CA ALA A 159 4.89 11.17 6.45
C ALA A 159 3.46 11.16 5.84
N GLY A 160 2.47 10.67 6.58
CA GLY A 160 1.06 10.74 6.17
C GLY A 160 0.48 12.15 6.19
N ILE A 161 1.05 13.06 6.99
CA ILE A 161 0.66 14.48 7.02
C ILE A 161 1.35 15.17 5.84
N ARG A 162 0.55 15.61 4.88
CA ARG A 162 1.07 16.19 3.64
C ARG A 162 0.05 17.08 2.96
N THR A 163 0.53 17.84 2.02
CA THR A 163 -0.30 18.65 1.13
C THR A 163 -0.03 18.25 -0.31
N VAL A 164 -1.08 18.10 -1.11
CA VAL A 164 -1.00 17.83 -2.54
C VAL A 164 -1.69 18.95 -3.33
N PRO A 165 -1.25 19.28 -4.57
CA PRO A 165 -1.95 20.22 -5.41
C PRO A 165 -3.38 19.76 -5.68
N LEU A 166 -4.35 20.68 -5.70
CA LEU A 166 -5.72 20.41 -6.15
C LEU A 166 -5.79 20.61 -7.66
N VAL A 167 -6.04 19.53 -8.39
CA VAL A 167 -6.08 19.57 -9.87
C VAL A 167 -7.40 19.04 -10.45
N SER A 168 -8.39 18.74 -9.61
CA SER A 168 -9.74 18.36 -10.02
C SER A 168 -10.79 18.81 -9.00
N GLU A 169 -12.07 18.74 -9.40
CA GLU A 169 -13.20 19.02 -8.51
C GLU A 169 -13.17 18.10 -7.28
N PHE A 170 -13.36 18.68 -6.10
CA PHE A 170 -13.56 17.94 -4.87
C PHE A 170 -15.05 17.76 -4.59
N ARG A 171 -15.42 16.54 -4.23
CA ARG A 171 -16.72 16.21 -3.62
C ARG A 171 -16.48 15.33 -2.40
N PRO A 172 -17.20 15.54 -1.28
CA PRO A 172 -17.13 14.68 -0.11
C PRO A 172 -17.31 13.22 -0.51
N PHE A 173 -16.44 12.36 0.02
CA PHE A 173 -16.46 10.94 -0.30
C PHE A 173 -17.54 10.19 0.50
N PRO A 174 -18.19 9.18 -0.08
CA PRO A 174 -19.11 8.34 0.67
C PRO A 174 -18.37 7.56 1.76
N ALA A 175 -18.98 7.43 2.93
CA ALA A 175 -18.39 6.71 4.08
C ALA A 175 -18.01 5.25 3.74
N THR A 176 -18.76 4.61 2.84
CA THR A 176 -18.52 3.23 2.42
C THR A 176 -17.91 3.14 1.02
N PRO A 177 -16.84 2.34 0.83
CA PRO A 177 -16.21 2.15 -0.46
C PRO A 177 -16.98 1.24 -1.42
N LYS A 178 -18.09 0.62 -0.99
CA LYS A 178 -18.75 -0.48 -1.73
C LYS A 178 -19.00 -0.16 -3.20
N GLY A 179 -19.60 1.00 -3.50
CA GLY A 179 -19.94 1.37 -4.87
C GLY A 179 -18.70 1.66 -5.73
N VAL A 180 -17.77 2.47 -5.20
CA VAL A 180 -16.51 2.79 -5.89
C VAL A 180 -15.67 1.52 -6.10
N ARG A 181 -15.60 0.65 -5.08
CA ARG A 181 -14.87 -0.63 -5.17
C ARG A 181 -15.45 -1.54 -6.25
N ARG A 182 -16.78 -1.70 -6.29
CA ARG A 182 -17.44 -2.48 -7.33
C ARG A 182 -17.12 -1.94 -8.71
N LYS A 183 -17.22 -0.61 -8.89
CA LYS A 183 -16.94 0.03 -10.18
C LYS A 183 -15.47 -0.13 -10.61
N CYS A 184 -14.54 0.00 -9.71
CA CYS A 184 -13.12 -0.32 -9.97
C CYS A 184 -12.95 -1.80 -10.38
N HIS A 185 -13.63 -2.72 -9.71
CA HIS A 185 -13.53 -4.15 -10.00
C HIS A 185 -14.11 -4.53 -11.38
N GLU A 186 -15.16 -3.84 -11.85
CA GLU A 186 -15.69 -3.99 -13.21
C GLU A 186 -14.64 -3.67 -14.29
N HIS A 187 -13.61 -2.89 -13.93
CA HIS A 187 -12.48 -2.55 -14.79
C HIS A 187 -11.16 -3.23 -14.35
N GLU A 188 -11.24 -4.32 -13.61
CA GLU A 188 -10.11 -5.17 -13.17
C GLU A 188 -9.05 -4.45 -12.32
N ILE A 189 -9.42 -3.35 -11.67
CA ILE A 189 -8.55 -2.61 -10.76
C ILE A 189 -9.14 -2.53 -9.35
N THR A 190 -8.34 -2.06 -8.42
CA THR A 190 -8.74 -1.77 -7.05
C THR A 190 -8.77 -0.26 -6.80
N ILE A 191 -9.45 0.20 -5.75
CA ILE A 191 -9.34 1.62 -5.32
C ILE A 191 -7.87 1.99 -5.06
N HIS A 192 -7.05 1.07 -4.56
CA HIS A 192 -5.64 1.34 -4.31
C HIS A 192 -4.82 1.44 -5.60
N SER A 193 -5.27 0.80 -6.69
CA SER A 193 -4.65 0.93 -8.01
C SER A 193 -4.72 2.36 -8.55
N LEU A 194 -5.75 3.15 -8.20
CA LEU A 194 -5.84 4.57 -8.55
C LEU A 194 -4.68 5.40 -7.97
N ARG A 195 -4.17 5.00 -6.82
CA ARG A 195 -2.97 5.61 -6.25
C ARG A 195 -1.69 5.16 -6.98
N HIS A 196 -1.67 3.96 -7.56
CA HIS A 196 -0.59 3.54 -8.47
C HIS A 196 -0.63 4.35 -9.77
N THR A 197 -1.82 4.62 -10.30
CA THR A 197 -2.01 5.57 -11.44
C THR A 197 -1.38 6.92 -11.13
N TYR A 198 -1.65 7.51 -9.96
CA TYR A 198 -1.03 8.77 -9.56
C TYR A 198 0.50 8.69 -9.49
N ALA A 199 1.03 7.62 -8.89
CA ALA A 199 2.47 7.43 -8.81
C ALA A 199 3.11 7.28 -10.21
N TYR A 200 2.44 6.55 -11.12
CA TYR A 200 2.87 6.43 -12.51
C TYR A 200 2.78 7.76 -13.26
N LEU A 201 1.69 8.52 -13.07
CA LEU A 201 1.54 9.85 -13.65
C LEU A 201 2.66 10.79 -13.20
N LEU A 202 3.01 10.81 -11.93
CA LEU A 202 4.13 11.60 -11.42
C LEU A 202 5.45 11.17 -12.08
N LYS A 203 5.68 9.87 -12.26
CA LYS A 203 6.86 9.32 -12.93
C LYS A 203 6.90 9.75 -14.40
N SER A 204 5.81 9.56 -15.15
CA SER A 204 5.74 9.89 -16.58
C SER A 204 5.92 11.39 -16.86
N GLN A 205 5.56 12.24 -15.89
CA GLN A 205 5.79 13.69 -15.94
C GLN A 205 7.15 14.12 -15.37
N GLY A 206 8.09 13.20 -15.18
CA GLY A 206 9.45 13.51 -14.72
C GLY A 206 9.55 14.02 -13.28
N VAL A 207 8.51 13.84 -12.45
CA VAL A 207 8.56 14.28 -11.06
C VAL A 207 9.56 13.42 -10.29
N HIS A 208 10.54 14.07 -9.65
CA HIS A 208 11.58 13.36 -8.92
C HIS A 208 11.02 12.44 -7.83
N VAL A 209 11.58 11.25 -7.68
CA VAL A 209 11.09 10.19 -6.77
C VAL A 209 10.91 10.66 -5.32
N THR A 210 11.78 11.54 -4.82
CA THR A 210 11.68 12.10 -3.45
C THR A 210 10.47 13.03 -3.30
N THR A 211 10.13 13.78 -4.34
CA THR A 211 8.92 14.63 -4.38
C THR A 211 7.68 13.75 -4.44
N ALA A 212 7.66 12.75 -5.31
CA ALA A 212 6.56 11.78 -5.39
C ALA A 212 6.36 11.03 -4.07
N GLN A 213 7.45 10.64 -3.38
CA GLN A 213 7.36 10.03 -2.05
C GLN A 213 6.63 10.94 -1.04
N LYS A 214 6.96 12.23 -1.03
CA LYS A 214 6.28 13.22 -0.16
C LYS A 214 4.81 13.39 -0.53
N LEU A 215 4.49 13.53 -1.81
CA LEU A 215 3.10 13.67 -2.30
C LEU A 215 2.28 12.42 -2.00
N LEU A 216 2.86 11.23 -2.14
CA LEU A 216 2.24 9.96 -1.79
C LEU A 216 2.15 9.75 -0.26
N GLY A 217 3.02 10.34 0.54
CA GLY A 217 3.08 10.11 1.99
C GLY A 217 3.52 8.68 2.33
N HIS A 218 4.56 8.16 1.65
CA HIS A 218 5.21 6.91 1.97
C HIS A 218 6.30 7.14 3.02
N ALA A 219 6.18 6.48 4.18
CA ALA A 219 7.20 6.53 5.22
C ALA A 219 8.48 5.79 4.79
N ASP A 220 8.34 4.72 4.00
CA ASP A 220 9.44 3.94 3.45
C ASP A 220 9.67 4.33 1.98
N PRO A 221 10.84 4.88 1.63
CA PRO A 221 11.19 5.24 0.25
C PRO A 221 11.11 4.08 -0.73
N ARG A 222 11.38 2.85 -0.27
CA ARG A 222 11.37 1.64 -1.10
C ARG A 222 10.02 1.38 -1.75
N VAL A 223 8.94 1.82 -1.12
CA VAL A 223 7.58 1.67 -1.68
C VAL A 223 7.41 2.53 -2.93
N THR A 224 7.88 3.79 -2.90
CA THR A 224 7.82 4.67 -4.07
C THR A 224 8.82 4.21 -5.14
N LEU A 225 10.03 3.87 -4.73
CA LEU A 225 11.07 3.38 -5.63
C LEU A 225 10.60 2.12 -6.37
N GLY A 226 9.95 1.18 -5.68
CA GLY A 226 9.41 -0.02 -6.31
C GLY A 226 8.38 0.25 -7.42
N ILE A 227 7.62 1.35 -7.33
CA ILE A 227 6.71 1.78 -8.40
C ILE A 227 7.49 2.45 -9.52
N TYR A 228 8.47 3.29 -9.18
CA TYR A 228 9.29 4.03 -10.13
C TYR A 228 10.25 3.14 -10.92
N THR A 229 10.63 1.97 -10.39
CA THR A 229 11.50 0.99 -11.06
C THR A 229 10.74 -0.04 -11.90
N GLN A 230 9.42 -0.05 -11.85
CA GLN A 230 8.62 -0.85 -12.78
C GLN A 230 8.60 -0.15 -14.15
N PHE A 231 9.23 -0.80 -15.13
CA PHE A 231 9.20 -0.33 -16.53
C PHE A 231 8.01 -0.97 -17.25
N ARG A 232 7.34 -0.18 -18.09
CA ARG A 232 6.45 -0.71 -19.13
C ARG A 232 7.25 -0.92 -20.43
N ASP A 233 6.81 -1.81 -21.27
CA ASP A 233 7.49 -2.08 -22.55
C ASP A 233 7.61 -0.81 -23.41
N GLU A 234 6.58 0.05 -23.38
CA GLU A 234 6.59 1.36 -24.05
C GLU A 234 7.72 2.30 -23.56
N GLU A 235 8.08 2.25 -22.26
CA GLU A 235 9.18 3.06 -21.72
C GLU A 235 10.53 2.55 -22.20
N ILE A 236 10.65 1.24 -22.43
CA ILE A 236 11.87 0.63 -23.01
C ILE A 236 12.03 1.08 -24.46
N GLU A 237 10.94 1.06 -25.24
CA GLU A 237 10.93 1.53 -26.63
C GLU A 237 11.25 3.03 -26.72
N GLN A 238 10.62 3.86 -25.88
CA GLN A 238 10.92 5.30 -25.82
C GLN A 238 12.40 5.56 -25.49
N THR A 239 12.93 4.84 -24.52
CA THR A 239 14.36 4.93 -24.15
C THR A 239 15.25 4.52 -25.33
N GLY A 240 14.89 3.46 -26.06
CA GLY A 240 15.56 3.04 -27.28
C GLY A 240 15.58 4.13 -28.35
N ASN A 241 14.45 4.80 -28.56
CA ASN A 241 14.33 5.91 -29.51
C ASN A 241 15.21 7.11 -29.09
N ILE A 242 15.20 7.51 -27.80
CA ILE A 242 16.03 8.58 -27.27
C ILE A 242 17.52 8.28 -27.49
N LEU A 243 17.96 7.07 -27.16
CA LEU A 243 19.35 6.66 -27.35
C LEU A 243 19.76 6.61 -28.81
N SER A 244 18.84 6.20 -29.68
CA SER A 244 19.06 6.20 -31.14
C SER A 244 19.20 7.61 -31.70
N MET A 245 18.32 8.54 -31.28
CA MET A 245 18.43 9.96 -31.64
C MET A 245 19.73 10.58 -31.12
N TYR A 246 20.14 10.29 -29.89
CA TYR A 246 21.40 10.75 -29.33
C TYR A 246 22.60 10.23 -30.12
N LYS A 247 22.60 8.94 -30.47
CA LYS A 247 23.65 8.35 -31.33
C LYS A 247 23.73 9.05 -32.70
N GLN A 248 22.58 9.28 -33.32
CA GLN A 248 22.51 9.96 -34.62
C GLN A 248 23.06 11.39 -34.54
N SER A 249 22.69 12.13 -33.48
CA SER A 249 23.18 13.51 -33.26
C SER A 249 24.69 13.62 -33.04
N LEU A 250 25.33 12.56 -32.52
CA LEU A 250 26.77 12.49 -32.38
C LEU A 250 27.46 12.20 -33.73
N MET A 251 26.78 11.52 -34.67
CA MET A 251 27.27 11.23 -36.00
C MET A 251 27.09 12.42 -36.95
N ASP A 252 25.99 13.18 -36.78
CA ASP A 252 25.70 14.42 -37.53
C ASP A 252 26.32 15.62 -36.79
N ALA A 253 27.58 15.93 -37.06
CA ALA A 253 28.35 16.99 -36.40
C ALA A 253 27.78 18.43 -36.54
N SER A 254 26.54 18.58 -37.05
CA SER A 254 25.84 19.84 -37.36
C SER A 254 24.73 20.24 -36.40
N ILE A 255 24.38 19.44 -35.35
CA ILE A 255 23.31 19.77 -34.39
C ILE A 255 23.93 20.38 -33.10
N PRO A 256 23.53 21.60 -32.69
CA PRO A 256 24.03 22.21 -31.46
C PRO A 256 23.67 21.39 -30.21
N LYS A 257 24.61 21.15 -29.31
CA LYS A 257 24.45 20.38 -28.06
C LYS A 257 23.25 20.84 -27.20
N THR A 258 22.83 22.07 -27.32
CA THR A 258 21.69 22.68 -26.62
C THR A 258 20.33 22.07 -27.02
N ALA A 259 20.14 21.67 -28.28
CA ALA A 259 18.90 21.07 -28.74
C ALA A 259 18.67 19.65 -28.20
N ILE A 260 19.75 18.91 -27.95
CA ILE A 260 19.73 17.54 -27.41
C ILE A 260 19.30 17.57 -25.94
N GLN A 261 19.81 18.52 -25.16
CA GLN A 261 19.50 18.64 -23.74
C GLN A 261 18.03 19.00 -23.50
N THR A 262 17.44 19.82 -24.37
CA THR A 262 16.00 20.18 -24.32
C THR A 262 15.11 18.98 -24.69
N SER A 263 15.50 18.18 -25.70
CA SER A 263 14.74 17.00 -26.09
C SER A 263 14.78 15.87 -25.05
N ILE A 264 15.91 15.70 -24.37
CA ILE A 264 16.05 14.74 -23.25
C ILE A 264 15.23 15.21 -22.05
N GLN A 265 15.20 16.53 -21.78
CA GLN A 265 14.44 17.10 -20.68
C GLN A 265 12.90 17.09 -20.90
N MET A 266 12.45 17.10 -22.14
CA MET A 266 11.02 16.96 -22.51
C MET A 266 10.56 15.50 -22.58
N ALA A 267 11.47 14.54 -22.66
CA ALA A 267 11.16 13.09 -22.75
C ALA A 267 11.37 12.32 -21.43
N ILE A 268 11.87 13.00 -20.39
CA ILE A 268 11.99 12.53 -19.00
C ILE A 268 10.87 13.18 -18.16
#